data_9afd0fcd30e49378f24208d3ca0d71f3
#
_entry.id   9afd0fcd30e49378f24208d3ca0d71f3
#
_cell.length_a   1.000
_cell.length_b   1.000
_cell.length_c   1.000
_cell.angle_alpha   90.00
_cell.angle_beta   90.00
_cell.angle_gamma   90.00
#
_symmetry.space_group_name_H-M   'P 1'
#
loop_
_entity.id
_entity.type
_entity.pdbx_description
1 polymer ?
#
loop_
_entity_poly.entity_id
_entity_poly.type
_entity_poly.pdbx_seq_one_letter_code
_entity_poly.pdbx_strand_id
1 'polypeptide(L)'
;MKAASKCVNNDKSECIDSVNADCVNSVKPVYVESAKSECAVVDANGKDVFVVFSAHSIPLINNHGGDSYALALEESAKEIAEHCKLPKWTVAWQSAAPHGQWLGPTVEDAINEALQTGADRIVFVPFGFVSNHVEVLYDNDVECKELVEAKGATYMRAPMPNCNETFLQAMASAIIERIHS
;
A
#
# COMPACT_ATOMS: atom_id res chain seq x y z
N MET A 1 57.77 5.52 30.02
CA MET A 1 56.87 6.25 29.09
C MET A 1 55.66 5.37 28.86
N LYS A 2 54.50 5.77 29.39
CA LYS A 2 53.26 5.00 29.30
C LYS A 2 52.47 5.49 28.09
N ALA A 3 52.15 4.59 27.17
CA ALA A 3 51.20 4.87 26.05
C ALA A 3 49.78 4.53 26.55
N ALA A 4 48.88 5.50 26.54
CA ALA A 4 47.49 5.34 26.85
C ALA A 4 46.74 4.81 25.62
N SER A 5 46.06 3.67 25.79
CA SER A 5 45.11 3.16 24.79
C SER A 5 43.80 3.93 24.92
N LYS A 6 43.38 4.59 23.86
CA LYS A 6 42.04 5.15 23.73
C LYS A 6 41.07 4.04 23.27
N CYS A 7 40.10 3.73 24.10
CA CYS A 7 38.92 2.99 23.66
C CYS A 7 38.12 3.85 22.69
N VAL A 8 37.87 3.31 21.49
CA VAL A 8 36.94 3.89 20.55
C VAL A 8 35.59 3.25 20.83
N ASN A 9 34.68 4.01 21.38
CA ASN A 9 33.27 3.63 21.47
C ASN A 9 32.65 3.72 20.07
N ASN A 10 32.27 2.57 19.55
CA ASN A 10 31.55 2.45 18.30
C ASN A 10 30.06 2.55 18.60
N ASP A 11 29.55 3.77 18.69
CA ASP A 11 28.12 4.02 18.76
C ASP A 11 27.58 4.01 17.32
N LYS A 12 26.88 2.92 16.96
CA LYS A 12 26.31 2.69 15.63
C LYS A 12 24.86 3.16 15.51
N SER A 13 24.38 4.03 16.40
CA SER A 13 22.99 4.48 16.42
C SER A 13 22.68 5.74 15.58
N GLU A 14 23.67 6.40 14.99
CA GLU A 14 23.45 7.71 14.35
C GLU A 14 23.38 7.73 12.80
N CYS A 15 23.39 6.58 12.13
CA CYS A 15 23.40 6.55 10.66
C CYS A 15 22.08 6.25 9.96
N ILE A 16 20.98 6.10 10.69
CA ILE A 16 19.66 5.76 10.06
C ILE A 16 18.72 6.95 9.97
N ASP A 17 18.95 8.02 10.73
CA ASP A 17 17.99 9.13 10.83
C ASP A 17 18.11 10.21 9.73
N SER A 18 19.14 10.17 8.87
CA SER A 18 19.38 11.25 7.91
C SER A 18 18.82 11.05 6.49
N VAL A 19 18.23 9.90 6.17
CA VAL A 19 17.73 9.63 4.80
C VAL A 19 16.22 9.81 4.67
N ASN A 20 15.50 10.03 5.77
CA ASN A 20 14.04 9.93 5.79
C ASN A 20 13.26 11.25 5.94
N ALA A 21 13.93 12.39 6.08
CA ALA A 21 13.21 13.62 6.43
C ALA A 21 12.65 14.40 5.22
N ASP A 22 13.27 14.35 4.06
CA ASP A 22 12.96 15.30 2.99
C ASP A 22 12.11 14.74 1.83
N CYS A 23 12.01 13.42 1.67
CA CYS A 23 11.15 12.81 0.64
C CYS A 23 9.71 12.52 1.09
N VAL A 24 9.42 12.53 2.38
CA VAL A 24 8.10 12.16 2.92
C VAL A 24 7.19 13.37 3.17
N ASN A 25 7.72 14.58 3.13
CA ASN A 25 6.97 15.79 3.52
C ASN A 25 6.11 16.44 2.43
N SER A 26 6.07 15.91 1.21
CA SER A 26 5.21 16.48 0.15
C SER A 26 3.85 15.82 0.00
N VAL A 27 3.65 14.64 0.56
CA VAL A 27 2.33 13.98 0.60
C VAL A 27 1.82 14.10 2.04
N LYS A 28 0.97 15.08 2.30
CA LYS A 28 0.24 15.13 3.57
C LYS A 28 -0.54 13.84 3.70
N PRO A 29 -0.29 12.99 4.73
CA PRO A 29 -1.11 11.82 4.94
C PRO A 29 -2.55 12.29 5.11
N VAL A 30 -3.46 11.74 4.32
CA VAL A 30 -4.88 11.91 4.57
C VAL A 30 -5.17 11.02 5.79
N TYR A 31 -4.96 11.58 6.98
CA TYR A 31 -5.45 10.99 8.20
C TYR A 31 -6.97 11.10 8.17
N VAL A 32 -7.63 9.97 8.13
CA VAL A 32 -9.02 9.89 8.55
C VAL A 32 -9.03 10.07 10.06
N GLU A 33 -9.16 11.30 10.53
CA GLU A 33 -9.35 11.58 11.95
C GLU A 33 -10.69 10.99 12.39
N SER A 34 -10.59 10.06 13.31
CA SER A 34 -11.62 9.51 14.21
C SER A 34 -12.93 9.07 13.59
N ALA A 35 -13.17 7.77 13.65
CA ALA A 35 -14.41 7.05 13.48
C ALA A 35 -15.59 7.61 14.32
N LYS A 36 -16.16 8.74 13.94
CA LYS A 36 -17.44 9.24 14.46
C LYS A 36 -18.23 10.10 13.48
N SER A 37 -17.99 10.03 12.18
CA SER A 37 -18.96 10.53 11.19
C SER A 37 -19.02 9.53 10.05
N GLU A 38 -20.20 9.38 9.49
CA GLU A 38 -20.49 8.58 8.31
C GLU A 38 -19.34 8.77 7.32
N CYS A 39 -18.68 7.66 6.95
CA CYS A 39 -17.54 7.66 6.06
C CYS A 39 -18.04 8.05 4.67
N ALA A 40 -18.22 9.33 4.45
CA ALA A 40 -18.48 9.86 3.13
C ALA A 40 -17.17 9.75 2.36
N VAL A 41 -17.09 8.82 1.41
CA VAL A 41 -15.96 8.66 0.48
C VAL A 41 -16.06 9.71 -0.64
N VAL A 42 -16.55 10.86 -0.29
CA VAL A 42 -16.40 12.13 -0.98
C VAL A 42 -15.47 12.98 -0.13
N ASP A 43 -14.50 13.62 -0.76
CA ASP A 43 -13.68 14.58 -0.03
C ASP A 43 -14.54 15.77 0.46
N ALA A 44 -13.93 16.65 1.26
CA ALA A 44 -14.56 17.86 1.76
C ALA A 44 -15.11 18.79 0.63
N ASN A 45 -14.77 18.52 -0.64
CA ASN A 45 -15.21 19.26 -1.82
C ASN A 45 -16.29 18.51 -2.64
N GLY A 46 -16.79 17.37 -2.15
CA GLY A 46 -17.81 16.57 -2.83
C GLY A 46 -17.30 15.76 -4.03
N LYS A 47 -15.98 15.54 -4.12
CA LYS A 47 -15.37 14.79 -5.21
C LYS A 47 -15.44 13.28 -4.93
N ASP A 48 -15.77 12.52 -5.96
CA ASP A 48 -15.86 11.07 -5.90
C ASP A 48 -14.47 10.42 -5.80
N VAL A 49 -14.30 9.55 -4.80
CA VAL A 49 -13.07 8.80 -4.57
C VAL A 49 -13.28 7.34 -4.95
N PHE A 50 -12.32 6.77 -5.65
CA PHE A 50 -12.25 5.33 -5.94
C PHE A 50 -11.00 4.73 -5.30
N VAL A 51 -11.13 3.60 -4.62
CA VAL A 51 -10.00 2.94 -3.94
C VAL A 51 -9.54 1.72 -4.75
N VAL A 52 -8.25 1.64 -5.01
CA VAL A 52 -7.61 0.50 -5.69
C VAL A 52 -6.67 -0.19 -4.71
N PHE A 53 -7.02 -1.41 -4.30
CA PHE A 53 -6.11 -2.30 -3.59
C PHE A 53 -5.16 -2.93 -4.60
N SER A 54 -3.91 -2.46 -4.66
CA SER A 54 -2.94 -2.93 -5.64
C SER A 54 -2.01 -3.99 -5.04
N ALA A 55 -1.80 -5.08 -5.77
CA ALA A 55 -0.91 -6.17 -5.38
C ALA A 55 -0.09 -6.66 -6.57
N HIS A 56 1.01 -7.35 -6.29
CA HIS A 56 1.84 -7.92 -7.34
C HIS A 56 1.13 -9.05 -8.05
N SER A 57 1.09 -9.01 -9.38
CA SER A 57 0.53 -10.08 -10.20
C SER A 57 1.41 -11.32 -10.20
N ILE A 58 0.82 -12.48 -10.41
CA ILE A 58 1.53 -13.74 -10.61
C ILE A 58 1.06 -14.45 -11.88
N PRO A 59 1.92 -15.27 -12.52
CA PRO A 59 1.54 -16.02 -13.72
C PRO A 59 0.44 -17.04 -13.43
N LEU A 60 -0.58 -17.11 -14.28
CA LEU A 60 -1.68 -18.07 -14.17
C LEU A 60 -1.25 -19.54 -14.42
N ILE A 61 -0.11 -19.76 -15.06
CA ILE A 61 0.43 -21.11 -15.33
C ILE A 61 0.66 -21.91 -14.05
N ASN A 62 0.94 -21.24 -12.95
CA ASN A 62 1.19 -21.86 -11.65
C ASN A 62 -0.10 -22.08 -10.84
N ASN A 63 -1.26 -21.79 -11.41
CA ASN A 63 -2.55 -21.83 -10.71
C ASN A 63 -3.16 -23.23 -10.77
N HIS A 64 -2.55 -24.19 -10.08
CA HIS A 64 -3.08 -25.53 -9.89
C HIS A 64 -4.14 -25.54 -8.78
N GLY A 65 -5.40 -25.18 -9.12
CA GLY A 65 -6.54 -25.45 -8.25
C GLY A 65 -7.06 -24.29 -7.39
N GLY A 66 -7.07 -23.10 -7.91
CA GLY A 66 -7.57 -21.90 -7.20
C GLY A 66 -6.45 -21.23 -6.43
N ASP A 67 -6.08 -20.06 -6.86
CA ASP A 67 -4.96 -19.34 -6.27
C ASP A 67 -5.33 -18.81 -4.90
N SER A 68 -4.87 -19.49 -3.84
CA SER A 68 -5.10 -19.06 -2.47
C SER A 68 -4.55 -17.63 -2.21
N TYR A 69 -3.55 -17.18 -2.98
CA TYR A 69 -3.00 -15.84 -2.88
C TYR A 69 -4.00 -14.78 -3.36
N ALA A 70 -4.55 -14.94 -4.56
CA ALA A 70 -5.52 -13.99 -5.10
C ALA A 70 -6.78 -13.94 -4.22
N LEU A 71 -7.33 -15.12 -3.85
CA LEU A 71 -8.52 -15.20 -3.00
C LEU A 71 -8.30 -14.57 -1.63
N ALA A 72 -7.16 -14.84 -0.98
CA ALA A 72 -6.86 -14.26 0.33
C ALA A 72 -6.72 -12.73 0.27
N LEU A 73 -6.15 -12.20 -0.81
CA LEU A 73 -6.06 -10.75 -1.00
C LEU A 73 -7.42 -10.12 -1.27
N GLU A 74 -8.25 -10.75 -2.13
CA GLU A 74 -9.60 -10.26 -2.41
C GLU A 74 -10.50 -10.29 -1.18
N GLU A 75 -10.47 -11.36 -0.38
CA GLU A 75 -11.20 -11.47 0.88
C GLU A 75 -10.76 -10.40 1.87
N SER A 76 -9.45 -10.22 2.05
CA SER A 76 -8.92 -9.21 2.96
C SER A 76 -9.23 -7.78 2.49
N ALA A 77 -9.15 -7.50 1.19
CA ALA A 77 -9.53 -6.21 0.64
C ALA A 77 -11.02 -5.92 0.87
N LYS A 78 -11.88 -6.93 0.69
CA LYS A 78 -13.31 -6.85 0.96
C LYS A 78 -13.59 -6.53 2.44
N GLU A 79 -12.95 -7.24 3.37
CA GLU A 79 -13.11 -6.99 4.81
C GLU A 79 -12.70 -5.56 5.19
N ILE A 80 -11.60 -5.06 4.64
CA ILE A 80 -11.17 -3.67 4.84
C ILE A 80 -12.19 -2.69 4.25
N ALA A 81 -12.64 -2.94 3.02
CA ALA A 81 -13.60 -2.09 2.35
C ALA A 81 -14.94 -2.01 3.11
N GLU A 82 -15.42 -3.13 3.62
CA GLU A 82 -16.64 -3.20 4.46
C GLU A 82 -16.44 -2.46 5.79
N HIS A 83 -15.28 -2.67 6.45
CA HIS A 83 -14.96 -1.97 7.70
C HIS A 83 -14.89 -0.46 7.51
N CYS A 84 -14.26 -0.02 6.41
CA CYS A 84 -14.13 1.39 6.05
C CYS A 84 -15.36 1.96 5.34
N LYS A 85 -16.38 1.13 5.04
CA LYS A 85 -17.58 1.49 4.28
C LYS A 85 -17.25 2.15 2.94
N LEU A 86 -16.28 1.60 2.21
CA LEU A 86 -15.86 2.13 0.90
C LEU A 86 -16.95 1.83 -0.14
N PRO A 87 -17.57 2.83 -0.78
CA PRO A 87 -18.64 2.60 -1.75
C PRO A 87 -18.11 2.19 -3.13
N LYS A 88 -16.87 2.57 -3.47
CA LYS A 88 -16.25 2.32 -4.77
C LYS A 88 -14.82 1.84 -4.56
N TRP A 89 -14.57 0.59 -4.88
CA TRP A 89 -13.23 -0.01 -4.76
C TRP A 89 -13.08 -1.23 -5.67
N THR A 90 -11.84 -1.59 -5.96
CA THR A 90 -11.48 -2.82 -6.67
C THR A 90 -10.12 -3.34 -6.21
N VAL A 91 -9.81 -4.60 -6.54
CA VAL A 91 -8.44 -5.13 -6.46
C VAL A 91 -7.84 -5.06 -7.85
N ALA A 92 -6.59 -4.66 -7.95
CA ALA A 92 -5.85 -4.61 -9.22
C ALA A 92 -4.43 -5.15 -9.07
N TRP A 93 -3.92 -5.68 -10.16
CA TRP A 93 -2.64 -6.38 -10.16
C TRP A 93 -1.61 -5.60 -10.95
N GLN A 94 -0.45 -5.35 -10.33
CA GLN A 94 0.69 -4.64 -10.89
C GLN A 94 1.82 -5.59 -11.31
N SER A 95 2.80 -5.06 -12.02
CA SER A 95 4.07 -5.75 -12.33
C SER A 95 3.91 -7.04 -13.16
N ALA A 96 2.81 -7.17 -13.93
CA ALA A 96 2.66 -8.27 -14.87
C ALA A 96 3.69 -8.17 -16.01
N ALA A 97 4.39 -9.25 -16.33
CA ALA A 97 5.30 -9.24 -17.46
C ALA A 97 4.53 -9.14 -18.80
N PRO A 98 5.16 -8.59 -19.87
CA PRO A 98 4.50 -8.36 -21.14
C PRO A 98 4.12 -9.65 -21.89
N HIS A 99 4.59 -10.80 -21.43
CA HIS A 99 4.33 -12.11 -22.02
C HIS A 99 3.73 -13.08 -21.01
N GLY A 100 2.83 -13.95 -21.48
CA GLY A 100 2.13 -14.94 -20.65
C GLY A 100 0.77 -14.44 -20.17
N GLN A 101 0.10 -15.29 -19.38
CA GLN A 101 -1.16 -14.94 -18.72
C GLN A 101 -0.89 -14.67 -17.25
N TRP A 102 -1.37 -13.55 -16.77
CA TRP A 102 -1.15 -13.05 -15.42
C TRP A 102 -2.48 -12.75 -14.74
N LEU A 103 -2.49 -12.63 -13.41
CA LEU A 103 -3.67 -12.18 -12.69
C LEU A 103 -4.09 -10.78 -13.17
N GLY A 104 -5.40 -10.59 -13.28
CA GLY A 104 -6.07 -9.35 -13.61
C GLY A 104 -7.29 -9.11 -12.72
N PRO A 105 -7.90 -7.93 -12.77
CA PRO A 105 -7.65 -6.83 -13.70
C PRO A 105 -6.29 -6.16 -13.46
N THR A 106 -5.75 -5.53 -14.52
CA THR A 106 -4.53 -4.73 -14.41
C THR A 106 -4.82 -3.39 -13.68
N VAL A 107 -3.77 -2.73 -13.21
CA VAL A 107 -3.88 -1.37 -12.66
C VAL A 107 -4.53 -0.41 -13.68
N GLU A 108 -4.20 -0.53 -14.96
CA GLU A 108 -4.80 0.32 -16.00
C GLU A 108 -6.30 0.07 -16.17
N ASP A 109 -6.74 -1.20 -16.10
CA ASP A 109 -8.17 -1.55 -16.14
C ASP A 109 -8.91 -0.93 -14.95
N ALA A 110 -8.33 -1.02 -13.74
CA ALA A 110 -8.91 -0.44 -12.54
C ALA A 110 -9.01 1.10 -12.60
N ILE A 111 -8.01 1.77 -13.17
CA ILE A 111 -8.06 3.22 -13.40
C ILE A 111 -9.18 3.56 -14.38
N ASN A 112 -9.32 2.81 -15.47
CA ASN A 112 -10.38 3.02 -16.44
C ASN A 112 -11.77 2.79 -15.82
N GLU A 113 -11.93 1.76 -14.99
CA GLU A 113 -13.15 1.51 -14.22
C GLU A 113 -13.48 2.70 -13.30
N ALA A 114 -12.50 3.17 -12.52
CA ALA A 114 -12.66 4.32 -11.64
C ALA A 114 -13.18 5.55 -12.39
N LEU A 115 -12.59 5.88 -13.53
CA LEU A 115 -13.00 7.01 -14.36
C LEU A 115 -14.40 6.85 -14.94
N GLN A 116 -14.80 5.63 -15.31
CA GLN A 116 -16.17 5.35 -15.78
C GLN A 116 -17.23 5.55 -14.68
N THR A 117 -16.86 5.38 -13.41
CA THR A 117 -17.75 5.69 -12.27
C THR A 117 -17.86 7.18 -11.96
N GLY A 118 -17.12 8.03 -12.66
CA GLY A 118 -17.06 9.48 -12.44
C GLY A 118 -16.05 9.90 -11.37
N ALA A 119 -15.23 8.99 -10.86
CA ALA A 119 -14.21 9.33 -9.87
C ALA A 119 -13.11 10.20 -10.51
N ASP A 120 -12.76 11.28 -9.84
CA ASP A 120 -11.65 12.16 -10.23
C ASP A 120 -10.44 12.04 -9.29
N ARG A 121 -10.55 11.19 -8.26
CA ARG A 121 -9.50 10.84 -7.31
C ARG A 121 -9.39 9.34 -7.16
N ILE A 122 -8.21 8.81 -7.33
CA ILE A 122 -7.93 7.39 -7.21
C ILE A 122 -6.90 7.19 -6.10
N VAL A 123 -7.30 6.48 -5.05
CA VAL A 123 -6.46 6.16 -3.90
C VAL A 123 -5.92 4.75 -4.05
N PHE A 124 -4.63 4.61 -4.22
CA PHE A 124 -3.96 3.31 -4.20
C PHE A 124 -3.64 2.88 -2.77
N VAL A 125 -3.96 1.64 -2.47
CA VAL A 125 -3.58 0.95 -1.25
C VAL A 125 -2.68 -0.21 -1.66
N PRO A 126 -1.33 -0.07 -1.60
CA PRO A 126 -0.44 -1.17 -1.88
C PRO A 126 -0.71 -2.31 -0.89
N PHE A 127 -1.20 -3.42 -1.42
CA PHE A 127 -1.72 -4.52 -0.63
C PHE A 127 -0.89 -5.79 -0.91
N GLY A 128 -0.65 -6.63 0.09
CA GLY A 128 0.28 -7.74 -0.06
C GLY A 128 1.72 -7.42 0.37
N PHE A 129 2.03 -6.15 0.60
CA PHE A 129 3.27 -5.68 1.22
C PHE A 129 2.98 -4.95 2.52
N VAL A 130 3.95 -4.96 3.44
CA VAL A 130 3.78 -4.35 4.77
C VAL A 130 4.69 -3.15 4.99
N SER A 131 5.60 -2.89 4.07
CA SER A 131 6.55 -1.78 4.18
C SER A 131 6.88 -1.17 2.82
N ASN A 132 7.32 0.08 2.83
CA ASN A 132 7.89 0.71 1.66
C ASN A 132 9.19 0.00 1.26
N HIS A 133 9.29 -0.34 -0.02
CA HIS A 133 10.52 -0.80 -0.67
C HIS A 133 10.49 -0.34 -2.14
N VAL A 134 11.58 -0.55 -2.85
CA VAL A 134 11.76 0.00 -4.20
C VAL A 134 10.61 -0.34 -5.15
N GLU A 135 10.11 -1.57 -5.11
CA GLU A 135 9.02 -2.01 -5.97
C GLU A 135 7.71 -1.27 -5.65
N VAL A 136 7.29 -1.20 -4.36
CA VAL A 136 6.11 -0.42 -3.98
C VAL A 136 6.24 1.04 -4.38
N LEU A 137 7.40 1.65 -4.15
CA LEU A 137 7.62 3.06 -4.46
C LEU A 137 7.64 3.30 -5.97
N TYR A 138 8.27 2.42 -6.76
CA TYR A 138 8.33 2.58 -8.19
C TYR A 138 6.99 2.29 -8.85
N ASP A 139 6.41 1.12 -8.61
CA ASP A 139 5.16 0.71 -9.26
C ASP A 139 3.98 1.63 -8.90
N ASN A 140 3.90 2.09 -7.64
CA ASN A 140 2.79 2.95 -7.22
C ASN A 140 3.10 4.44 -7.37
N ASP A 141 4.23 4.94 -6.82
CA ASP A 141 4.48 6.38 -6.77
C ASP A 141 5.06 6.95 -8.08
N VAL A 142 5.48 6.08 -9.02
CA VAL A 142 5.91 6.47 -10.37
C VAL A 142 4.91 5.95 -11.40
N GLU A 143 4.83 4.65 -11.67
CA GLU A 143 4.03 4.12 -12.79
C GLU A 143 2.53 4.34 -12.62
N CYS A 144 1.94 3.92 -11.50
CA CYS A 144 0.50 4.12 -11.25
C CYS A 144 0.15 5.61 -11.21
N LYS A 145 1.00 6.43 -10.60
CA LYS A 145 0.80 7.87 -10.55
C LYS A 145 0.79 8.49 -11.95
N GLU A 146 1.77 8.17 -12.78
CA GLU A 146 1.85 8.67 -14.16
C GLU A 146 0.61 8.24 -14.97
N LEU A 147 0.15 7.00 -14.83
CA LEU A 147 -1.05 6.50 -15.51
C LEU A 147 -2.31 7.26 -15.08
N VAL A 148 -2.50 7.50 -13.79
CA VAL A 148 -3.65 8.24 -13.26
C VAL A 148 -3.64 9.69 -13.73
N GLU A 149 -2.50 10.37 -13.60
CA GLU A 149 -2.35 11.78 -13.96
C GLU A 149 -2.45 11.99 -15.48
N ALA A 150 -1.93 11.07 -16.29
CA ALA A 150 -2.09 11.12 -17.76
C ALA A 150 -3.55 11.00 -18.21
N LYS A 151 -4.42 10.38 -17.41
CA LYS A 151 -5.86 10.28 -17.66
C LYS A 151 -6.68 11.44 -17.04
N GLY A 152 -6.00 12.43 -16.42
CA GLY A 152 -6.61 13.64 -15.87
C GLY A 152 -7.21 13.48 -14.47
N ALA A 153 -6.95 12.37 -13.78
CA ALA A 153 -7.38 12.16 -12.40
C ALA A 153 -6.28 12.52 -11.39
N THR A 154 -6.65 12.62 -10.13
CA THR A 154 -5.71 12.87 -9.03
C THR A 154 -5.26 11.55 -8.41
N TYR A 155 -3.96 11.30 -8.42
CA TYR A 155 -3.36 10.16 -7.73
C TYR A 155 -3.19 10.43 -6.24
N MET A 156 -3.47 9.43 -5.43
CA MET A 156 -3.19 9.39 -3.99
C MET A 156 -2.73 7.99 -3.60
N ARG A 157 -1.91 7.86 -2.57
CA ARG A 157 -1.51 6.56 -2.02
C ARG A 157 -1.68 6.53 -0.50
N ALA A 158 -2.29 5.46 -0.01
CA ALA A 158 -2.34 5.18 1.42
C ALA A 158 -0.93 4.90 1.97
N PRO A 159 -0.62 5.37 3.18
CA PRO A 159 0.66 5.03 3.81
C PRO A 159 0.76 3.54 4.09
N MET A 160 1.96 2.98 3.92
CA MET A 160 2.24 1.60 4.30
C MET A 160 2.30 1.44 5.82
N PRO A 161 2.00 0.24 6.36
CA PRO A 161 2.14 -0.03 7.79
C PRO A 161 3.53 0.31 8.34
N ASN A 162 4.61 -0.10 7.65
CA ASN A 162 6.00 0.13 8.07
C ASN A 162 6.21 -0.24 9.56
N CYS A 163 6.63 0.72 10.37
CA CYS A 163 6.84 0.58 11.81
C CYS A 163 5.66 1.13 12.63
N ASN A 164 4.44 1.11 12.09
CA ASN A 164 3.26 1.52 12.85
C ASN A 164 3.10 0.67 14.10
N GLU A 165 2.91 1.29 15.26
CA GLU A 165 2.87 0.61 16.56
C GLU A 165 1.76 -0.44 16.63
N THR A 166 0.58 -0.16 16.13
CA THR A 166 -0.55 -1.11 16.12
C THR A 166 -0.24 -2.34 15.26
N PHE A 167 0.41 -2.14 14.13
CA PHE A 167 0.85 -3.23 13.26
C PHE A 167 1.92 -4.09 13.92
N LEU A 168 2.93 -3.47 14.56
CA LEU A 168 3.97 -4.18 15.31
C LEU A 168 3.40 -4.99 16.47
N GLN A 169 2.44 -4.44 17.20
CA GLN A 169 1.73 -5.15 18.28
C GLN A 169 0.94 -6.34 17.77
N ALA A 170 0.23 -6.20 16.63
CA ALA A 170 -0.49 -7.31 16.01
C ALA A 170 0.46 -8.45 15.60
N MET A 171 1.60 -8.12 15.00
CA MET A 171 2.63 -9.10 14.64
C MET A 171 3.24 -9.78 15.86
N ALA A 172 3.54 -9.02 16.92
CA ALA A 172 4.06 -9.57 18.17
C ALA A 172 3.06 -10.55 18.80
N SER A 173 1.77 -10.20 18.82
CA SER A 173 0.72 -11.07 19.35
C SER A 173 0.62 -12.38 18.57
N ALA A 174 0.64 -12.34 17.25
CA ALA A 174 0.61 -13.54 16.41
C ALA A 174 1.82 -14.46 16.66
N ILE A 175 3.01 -13.88 16.86
CA ILE A 175 4.23 -14.65 17.22
C ILE A 175 4.07 -15.32 18.58
N ILE A 176 3.60 -14.58 19.59
CA ILE A 176 3.42 -15.08 20.95
C ILE A 176 2.40 -16.23 20.99
N GLU A 177 1.27 -16.06 20.32
CA GLU A 177 0.25 -17.13 20.19
C GLU A 177 0.85 -18.38 19.57
N ARG A 178 1.68 -18.23 18.54
CA ARG A 178 2.30 -19.38 17.88
C ARG A 178 3.35 -20.09 18.74
N ILE A 179 4.05 -19.36 19.60
CA ILE A 179 5.03 -19.95 20.53
C ILE A 179 4.34 -20.76 21.63
N HIS A 180 3.13 -20.36 22.03
CA HIS A 180 2.40 -21.01 23.13
C HIS A 180 1.40 -22.10 22.64
N SER A 181 1.23 -22.28 21.34
CA SER A 181 0.41 -23.31 20.74
C SER A 181 1.21 -24.60 20.47
#